data_0c6e63d3777486f50410c25b17bcbf90
#
_entry.id   0c6e63d3777486f50410c25b17bcbf90
#
_cell.length_a   1.000
_cell.length_b   1.000
_cell.length_c   1.000
_cell.angle_alpha   90.00
_cell.angle_beta   90.00
_cell.angle_gamma   90.00
#
_symmetry.space_group_name_H-M   'P 1'
#
loop_
_entity.id
_entity.type
_entity.pdbx_description
1 polymer ?
#
loop_
_entity_poly.entity_id
_entity_poly.type
_entity_poly.pdbx_seq_one_letter_code
_entity_poly.pdbx_strand_id
1 'polypeptide(L)'
;MTASQHMVDANGLRFFTLADGPADGEMAVLLHGFPEGAESWLKQVAALARAGLLVVAPDMRGYGRSDAPDQVGDYAMAKLVEDVAGIIKAFGRTSAHVAGHDWGAMVAWFFAGRHPGMTKTLTVLSVGHPAALAAAAADDDDQKTRSGYINLFLLEGKAESVLSEDGFRRLRAMLTSGIPDGIAEQFVRSASRPGRLTAGLNYYRANLSRDKPWSALGQELKIKAPTVLLWGDQDPALGRLQAENTARHMTADYRLEVLEGAGHWLQFERPDEVSRSLVQAVSK
;
A
#
# COMPACT_ATOMS: atom_id res chain seq x y z
N MET A 1 -23.78 5.69 -1.03
CA MET A 1 -23.38 6.53 0.12
C MET A 1 -21.99 7.05 -0.18
N THR A 2 -21.67 8.28 0.17
CA THR A 2 -20.34 8.87 0.01
C THR A 2 -19.59 8.68 1.32
N ALA A 3 -18.38 8.12 1.26
CA ALA A 3 -17.53 7.96 2.43
C ALA A 3 -17.36 9.29 3.18
N SER A 4 -17.45 9.24 4.49
CA SER A 4 -17.24 10.39 5.38
C SER A 4 -15.73 10.70 5.48
N GLN A 5 -15.40 11.95 5.73
CA GLN A 5 -14.03 12.43 5.85
C GLN A 5 -13.72 12.76 7.31
N HIS A 6 -12.60 12.26 7.81
CA HIS A 6 -12.15 12.50 9.18
C HIS A 6 -10.70 12.91 9.22
N MET A 7 -10.32 13.69 10.22
CA MET A 7 -8.94 13.89 10.65
C MET A 7 -8.76 13.16 11.97
N VAL A 8 -7.80 12.25 12.04
CA VAL A 8 -7.53 11.45 13.25
C VAL A 8 -6.09 11.67 13.71
N ASP A 9 -5.91 11.79 15.02
CA ASP A 9 -4.58 11.86 15.62
C ASP A 9 -4.09 10.45 15.92
N ALA A 10 -2.93 10.10 15.37
CA ALA A 10 -2.30 8.80 15.56
C ALA A 10 -0.78 8.95 15.49
N ASN A 11 -0.06 8.26 16.37
CA ASN A 11 1.41 8.21 16.36
C ASN A 11 2.10 9.59 16.24
N GLY A 12 1.50 10.62 16.86
CA GLY A 12 2.03 11.99 16.88
C GLY A 12 1.79 12.81 15.61
N LEU A 13 0.99 12.30 14.67
CA LEU A 13 0.63 12.96 13.40
C LEU A 13 -0.90 12.99 13.22
N ARG A 14 -1.38 13.86 12.35
CA ARG A 14 -2.76 13.89 11.90
C ARG A 14 -2.90 13.20 10.56
N PHE A 15 -3.82 12.26 10.51
CA PHE A 15 -4.15 11.52 9.29
C PHE A 15 -5.53 11.89 8.77
N PHE A 16 -5.59 12.24 7.51
CA PHE A 16 -6.87 12.28 6.80
C PHE A 16 -7.31 10.85 6.51
N THR A 17 -8.59 10.55 6.72
CA THR A 17 -9.16 9.25 6.40
C THR A 17 -10.52 9.39 5.71
N LEU A 18 -10.77 8.49 4.76
CA LEU A 18 -12.11 8.20 4.28
C LEU A 18 -12.67 7.04 5.10
N ALA A 19 -13.90 7.16 5.60
CA ALA A 19 -14.55 6.10 6.34
C ALA A 19 -16.00 5.91 5.89
N ASP A 20 -16.46 4.65 5.84
CA ASP A 20 -17.85 4.28 5.54
C ASP A 20 -18.23 3.00 6.30
N GLY A 21 -19.53 2.75 6.41
CA GLY A 21 -20.10 1.57 7.07
C GLY A 21 -20.53 1.80 8.52
N PRO A 22 -21.08 0.75 9.16
CA PRO A 22 -21.63 0.85 10.50
C PRO A 22 -20.53 1.09 11.55
N ALA A 23 -20.76 2.02 12.46
CA ALA A 23 -19.79 2.42 13.48
C ALA A 23 -19.43 1.28 14.46
N ASP A 24 -20.27 0.27 14.61
CA ASP A 24 -20.08 -0.93 15.46
C ASP A 24 -19.55 -2.13 14.66
N GLY A 25 -19.46 -2.02 13.32
CA GLY A 25 -18.93 -3.08 12.46
C GLY A 25 -17.47 -3.44 12.76
N GLU A 26 -17.05 -4.64 12.36
CA GLU A 26 -15.63 -4.98 12.38
C GLU A 26 -14.85 -4.05 11.45
N MET A 27 -13.64 -3.67 11.86
CA MET A 27 -12.86 -2.68 11.11
C MET A 27 -12.07 -3.31 9.97
N ALA A 28 -12.08 -2.65 8.82
CA ALA A 28 -11.12 -2.87 7.73
C ALA A 28 -10.30 -1.60 7.48
N VAL A 29 -8.98 -1.74 7.36
CA VAL A 29 -8.06 -0.63 7.02
C VAL A 29 -7.45 -0.91 5.65
N LEU A 30 -7.55 0.07 4.73
CA LEU A 30 -7.09 -0.03 3.35
C LEU A 30 -5.96 0.97 3.09
N LEU A 31 -4.75 0.46 2.84
CA LEU A 31 -3.52 1.24 2.71
C LEU A 31 -3.14 1.39 1.24
N HIS A 32 -3.04 2.63 0.76
CA HIS A 32 -2.66 2.94 -0.63
C HIS A 32 -1.13 2.94 -0.82
N GLY A 33 -0.68 3.01 -2.08
CA GLY A 33 0.73 3.08 -2.46
C GLY A 33 1.19 4.45 -2.98
N PHE A 34 2.34 4.44 -3.69
CA PHE A 34 2.90 5.60 -4.36
C PHE A 34 2.38 5.70 -5.80
N PRO A 35 2.00 6.86 -6.30
CA PRO A 35 1.83 8.17 -5.64
C PRO A 35 0.36 8.48 -5.31
N GLU A 36 -0.33 7.54 -4.74
CA GLU A 36 -1.79 7.52 -4.54
C GLU A 36 -2.26 8.35 -3.32
N GLY A 37 -3.51 8.11 -2.92
CA GLY A 37 -4.19 8.62 -1.73
C GLY A 37 -5.36 7.71 -1.34
N ALA A 38 -6.10 8.07 -0.31
CA ALA A 38 -7.25 7.32 0.20
C ALA A 38 -8.30 7.01 -0.88
N GLU A 39 -8.41 7.89 -1.88
CA GLU A 39 -9.36 7.77 -2.99
C GLU A 39 -9.11 6.55 -3.88
N SER A 40 -7.94 5.91 -3.80
CA SER A 40 -7.64 4.63 -4.47
C SER A 40 -8.63 3.54 -4.13
N TRP A 41 -9.21 3.61 -2.93
CA TRP A 41 -10.04 2.56 -2.35
C TRP A 41 -11.54 2.84 -2.39
N LEU A 42 -12.01 3.91 -3.04
CA LEU A 42 -13.43 4.31 -2.99
C LEU A 42 -14.42 3.19 -3.35
N LYS A 43 -14.11 2.36 -4.36
CA LYS A 43 -14.98 1.24 -4.74
C LYS A 43 -14.96 0.12 -3.70
N GLN A 44 -13.80 -0.19 -3.14
CA GLN A 44 -13.61 -1.22 -2.13
C GLN A 44 -14.19 -0.78 -0.78
N VAL A 45 -14.03 0.50 -0.40
CA VAL A 45 -14.70 1.10 0.78
C VAL A 45 -16.20 0.87 0.69
N ALA A 46 -16.83 1.24 -0.43
CA ALA A 46 -18.26 1.06 -0.61
C ALA A 46 -18.69 -0.42 -0.59
N ALA A 47 -17.87 -1.33 -1.12
CA ALA A 47 -18.18 -2.76 -1.14
C ALA A 47 -18.13 -3.40 0.25
N LEU A 48 -17.06 -3.11 1.02
CA LEU A 48 -16.88 -3.62 2.38
C LEU A 48 -17.89 -3.00 3.37
N ALA A 49 -18.21 -1.70 3.21
CA ALA A 49 -19.24 -1.04 4.02
C ALA A 49 -20.63 -1.68 3.83
N ARG A 50 -20.98 -2.03 2.57
CA ARG A 50 -22.22 -2.81 2.29
C ARG A 50 -22.19 -4.22 2.89
N ALA A 51 -21.00 -4.80 3.08
CA ALA A 51 -20.82 -6.06 3.77
C ALA A 51 -20.85 -5.95 5.30
N GLY A 52 -21.08 -4.73 5.86
CA GLY A 52 -21.25 -4.51 7.28
C GLY A 52 -19.97 -4.17 8.05
N LEU A 53 -18.88 -3.81 7.37
CA LEU A 53 -17.65 -3.42 8.03
C LEU A 53 -17.56 -1.89 8.21
N LEU A 54 -16.91 -1.45 9.28
CA LEU A 54 -16.36 -0.10 9.39
C LEU A 54 -15.07 -0.04 8.57
N VAL A 55 -15.11 0.62 7.43
CA VAL A 55 -13.96 0.68 6.51
C VAL A 55 -13.27 2.03 6.65
N VAL A 56 -11.94 2.00 6.80
CA VAL A 56 -11.11 3.19 6.93
C VAL A 56 -9.98 3.14 5.91
N ALA A 57 -9.90 4.14 5.02
CA ALA A 57 -8.81 4.32 4.08
C ALA A 57 -8.10 5.64 4.40
N PRO A 58 -6.90 5.62 5.01
CA PRO A 58 -6.13 6.82 5.29
C PRO A 58 -5.39 7.32 4.03
N ASP A 59 -5.21 8.65 3.92
CA ASP A 59 -4.02 9.16 3.27
C ASP A 59 -2.83 8.78 4.16
N MET A 60 -1.91 7.96 3.67
CA MET A 60 -0.77 7.52 4.47
C MET A 60 0.16 8.71 4.79
N ARG A 61 1.05 8.56 5.76
CA ARG A 61 2.06 9.56 6.14
C ARG A 61 2.72 10.17 4.91
N GLY A 62 2.72 11.50 4.78
CA GLY A 62 3.33 12.21 3.67
C GLY A 62 2.44 12.42 2.45
N TYR A 63 1.32 11.71 2.37
CA TYR A 63 0.40 11.80 1.23
C TYR A 63 -0.83 12.67 1.52
N GLY A 64 -1.46 13.07 0.44
CA GLY A 64 -2.77 13.71 0.46
C GLY A 64 -2.88 14.86 1.46
N ARG A 65 -3.78 14.71 2.41
CA ARG A 65 -4.12 15.69 3.46
C ARG A 65 -3.52 15.34 4.82
N SER A 66 -2.85 14.19 4.94
CA SER A 66 -2.14 13.77 6.16
C SER A 66 -0.87 14.58 6.38
N ASP A 67 -0.35 14.60 7.60
CA ASP A 67 0.90 15.27 7.93
C ASP A 67 2.08 14.63 7.17
N ALA A 68 3.06 15.46 6.81
CA ALA A 68 4.24 15.06 6.05
C ALA A 68 5.51 15.57 6.75
N PRO A 69 6.12 14.76 7.61
CA PRO A 69 7.41 15.08 8.21
C PRO A 69 8.51 15.24 7.16
N ASP A 70 9.50 16.10 7.43
CA ASP A 70 10.55 16.46 6.47
C ASP A 70 11.71 15.46 6.41
N GLN A 71 11.95 14.71 7.50
CA GLN A 71 13.14 13.87 7.59
C GLN A 71 12.92 12.50 6.94
N VAL A 72 13.88 12.00 6.16
CA VAL A 72 13.85 10.68 5.54
C VAL A 72 13.56 9.58 6.59
N GLY A 73 14.21 9.65 7.77
CA GLY A 73 14.03 8.70 8.86
C GLY A 73 12.61 8.65 9.46
N ASP A 74 11.76 9.64 9.15
CA ASP A 74 10.36 9.61 9.55
C ASP A 74 9.51 8.66 8.73
N TYR A 75 10.02 8.20 7.60
CA TYR A 75 9.36 7.23 6.70
C TYR A 75 9.89 5.80 6.87
N ALA A 76 10.67 5.53 7.94
CA ALA A 76 11.13 4.19 8.24
C ALA A 76 9.94 3.25 8.51
N MET A 77 10.03 2.01 8.02
CA MET A 77 8.96 1.00 8.10
C MET A 77 8.38 0.85 9.51
N ALA A 78 9.21 0.94 10.53
CA ALA A 78 8.74 0.86 11.92
C ALA A 78 7.72 1.96 12.26
N LYS A 79 7.94 3.21 11.79
CA LYS A 79 7.01 4.32 12.03
C LYS A 79 5.73 4.16 11.21
N LEU A 80 5.83 3.70 9.97
CA LEU A 80 4.67 3.46 9.10
C LEU A 80 3.74 2.36 9.67
N VAL A 81 4.33 1.34 10.27
CA VAL A 81 3.58 0.27 10.96
C VAL A 81 2.85 0.81 12.19
N GLU A 82 3.49 1.66 13.00
CA GLU A 82 2.87 2.27 14.17
C GLU A 82 1.76 3.28 13.80
N ASP A 83 1.82 3.89 12.63
CA ASP A 83 0.72 4.71 12.11
C ASP A 83 -0.55 3.89 11.95
N VAL A 84 -0.44 2.69 11.37
CA VAL A 84 -1.59 1.77 11.21
C VAL A 84 -2.16 1.37 12.56
N ALA A 85 -1.29 1.00 13.52
CA ALA A 85 -1.71 0.68 14.89
C ALA A 85 -2.43 1.86 15.55
N GLY A 86 -1.90 3.07 15.37
CA GLY A 86 -2.48 4.30 15.90
C GLY A 86 -3.84 4.62 15.29
N ILE A 87 -3.99 4.47 13.97
CA ILE A 87 -5.27 4.69 13.26
C ILE A 87 -6.32 3.69 13.77
N ILE A 88 -6.01 2.40 13.87
CA ILE A 88 -6.93 1.38 14.41
C ILE A 88 -7.42 1.79 15.80
N LYS A 89 -6.51 2.21 16.69
CA LYS A 89 -6.83 2.67 18.05
C LYS A 89 -7.66 3.95 18.06
N ALA A 90 -7.38 4.90 17.15
CA ALA A 90 -8.13 6.16 17.05
C ALA A 90 -9.61 5.95 16.68
N PHE A 91 -9.92 4.87 15.96
CA PHE A 91 -11.30 4.43 15.70
C PHE A 91 -11.87 3.53 16.81
N GLY A 92 -11.21 3.44 17.97
CA GLY A 92 -11.68 2.66 19.13
C GLY A 92 -11.60 1.14 18.92
N ARG A 93 -10.71 0.67 18.03
CA ARG A 93 -10.56 -0.75 17.72
C ARG A 93 -9.23 -1.31 18.25
N THR A 94 -9.22 -2.61 18.54
CA THR A 94 -8.03 -3.35 18.97
C THR A 94 -7.43 -4.20 17.87
N SER A 95 -8.19 -4.45 16.80
CA SER A 95 -7.77 -5.23 15.63
C SER A 95 -8.58 -4.84 14.40
N ALA A 96 -8.05 -5.17 13.20
CA ALA A 96 -8.69 -4.91 11.93
C ALA A 96 -8.36 -5.98 10.89
N HIS A 97 -9.19 -6.08 9.86
CA HIS A 97 -8.81 -6.65 8.57
C HIS A 97 -7.93 -5.61 7.86
N VAL A 98 -6.76 -6.01 7.41
CA VAL A 98 -5.80 -5.08 6.81
C VAL A 98 -5.63 -5.41 5.33
N ALA A 99 -5.77 -4.40 4.50
CA ALA A 99 -5.45 -4.54 3.07
C ALA A 99 -4.49 -3.43 2.64
N GLY A 100 -3.67 -3.71 1.62
CA GLY A 100 -2.75 -2.72 1.09
C GLY A 100 -2.37 -2.99 -0.36
N HIS A 101 -1.99 -1.92 -1.05
CA HIS A 101 -1.47 -1.92 -2.41
C HIS A 101 -0.10 -1.23 -2.46
N ASP A 102 0.83 -1.74 -3.24
CA ASP A 102 2.19 -1.17 -3.45
C ASP A 102 2.90 -0.91 -2.10
N TRP A 103 3.29 0.33 -1.75
CA TRP A 103 3.84 0.64 -0.42
C TRP A 103 2.86 0.34 0.72
N GLY A 104 1.56 0.52 0.49
CA GLY A 104 0.55 0.10 1.45
C GLY A 104 0.56 -1.40 1.70
N ALA A 105 0.84 -2.22 0.68
CA ALA A 105 1.02 -3.67 0.84
C ALA A 105 2.30 -3.99 1.64
N MET A 106 3.41 -3.29 1.37
CA MET A 106 4.63 -3.43 2.17
C MET A 106 4.36 -3.13 3.65
N VAL A 107 3.68 -2.02 3.94
CA VAL A 107 3.31 -1.66 5.32
C VAL A 107 2.38 -2.70 5.93
N ALA A 108 1.40 -3.21 5.18
CA ALA A 108 0.46 -4.24 5.63
C ALA A 108 1.16 -5.56 5.99
N TRP A 109 2.14 -6.01 5.18
CA TRP A 109 2.98 -7.17 5.49
C TRP A 109 3.72 -7.00 6.82
N PHE A 110 4.42 -5.87 6.99
CA PHE A 110 5.17 -5.60 8.21
C PHE A 110 4.26 -5.40 9.42
N PHE A 111 3.09 -4.79 9.24
CA PHE A 111 2.09 -4.65 10.29
C PHE A 111 1.59 -6.02 10.76
N ALA A 112 1.20 -6.90 9.84
CA ALA A 112 0.71 -8.23 10.16
C ALA A 112 1.76 -9.09 10.90
N GLY A 113 3.03 -8.96 10.52
CA GLY A 113 4.12 -9.68 11.19
C GLY A 113 4.46 -9.13 12.58
N ARG A 114 4.41 -7.81 12.77
CA ARG A 114 4.76 -7.15 14.05
C ARG A 114 3.59 -7.06 15.02
N HIS A 115 2.37 -6.93 14.51
CA HIS A 115 1.14 -6.84 15.30
C HIS A 115 0.15 -7.96 14.98
N PRO A 116 0.55 -9.25 15.15
CA PRO A 116 -0.30 -10.38 14.78
C PRO A 116 -1.62 -10.41 15.59
N GLY A 117 -1.65 -9.86 16.82
CA GLY A 117 -2.87 -9.74 17.62
C GLY A 117 -3.82 -8.62 17.15
N MET A 118 -3.34 -7.70 16.31
CA MET A 118 -4.15 -6.63 15.72
C MET A 118 -4.60 -6.92 14.30
N THR A 119 -4.11 -7.99 13.66
CA THR A 119 -4.42 -8.35 12.27
C THR A 119 -5.35 -9.55 12.23
N LYS A 120 -6.60 -9.34 11.83
CA LYS A 120 -7.59 -10.41 11.65
C LYS A 120 -7.34 -11.19 10.37
N THR A 121 -7.27 -10.49 9.24
CA THR A 121 -6.88 -11.02 7.93
C THR A 121 -5.96 -10.05 7.23
N LEU A 122 -5.17 -10.53 6.28
CA LEU A 122 -4.31 -9.72 5.44
C LEU A 122 -4.70 -9.91 3.97
N THR A 123 -4.98 -8.81 3.26
CA THR A 123 -5.15 -8.84 1.79
C THR A 123 -4.17 -7.88 1.16
N VAL A 124 -3.31 -8.36 0.29
CA VAL A 124 -2.29 -7.55 -0.35
C VAL A 124 -2.42 -7.58 -1.87
N LEU A 125 -2.23 -6.44 -2.49
CA LEU A 125 -2.32 -6.26 -3.93
C LEU A 125 -0.93 -5.99 -4.49
N SER A 126 -0.60 -6.68 -5.56
CA SER A 126 0.62 -6.57 -6.37
C SER A 126 1.90 -7.07 -5.67
N VAL A 127 2.13 -6.72 -4.42
CA VAL A 127 3.39 -6.97 -3.70
C VAL A 127 3.32 -8.25 -2.88
N GLY A 128 4.15 -9.23 -3.22
CA GLY A 128 4.32 -10.47 -2.45
C GLY A 128 5.04 -10.24 -1.11
N HIS A 129 5.27 -11.33 -0.39
CA HIS A 129 5.97 -11.28 0.89
C HIS A 129 7.33 -10.57 0.74
N PRO A 130 7.69 -9.63 1.65
CA PRO A 130 8.94 -8.85 1.52
C PRO A 130 10.19 -9.69 1.28
N ALA A 131 10.31 -10.86 1.92
CA ALA A 131 11.45 -11.76 1.68
C ALA A 131 11.44 -12.41 0.28
N ALA A 132 10.25 -12.72 -0.26
CA ALA A 132 10.12 -13.25 -1.62
C ALA A 132 10.47 -12.19 -2.66
N LEU A 133 10.01 -10.93 -2.46
CA LEU A 133 10.37 -9.80 -3.31
C LEU A 133 11.87 -9.49 -3.23
N ALA A 134 12.46 -9.52 -2.03
CA ALA A 134 13.88 -9.30 -1.84
C ALA A 134 14.74 -10.34 -2.58
N ALA A 135 14.36 -11.62 -2.51
CA ALA A 135 15.03 -12.70 -3.24
C ALA A 135 14.89 -12.52 -4.77
N ALA A 136 13.69 -12.20 -5.25
CA ALA A 136 13.46 -11.92 -6.68
C ALA A 136 14.29 -10.71 -7.16
N ALA A 137 14.36 -9.63 -6.39
CA ALA A 137 15.17 -8.46 -6.72
C ALA A 137 16.69 -8.75 -6.73
N ALA A 138 17.14 -9.74 -5.99
CA ALA A 138 18.54 -10.17 -5.97
C ALA A 138 18.90 -11.14 -7.11
N ASP A 139 18.02 -12.08 -7.44
CA ASP A 139 18.37 -13.25 -8.23
C ASP A 139 17.63 -13.33 -9.58
N ASP A 140 16.49 -12.61 -9.75
CA ASP A 140 15.69 -12.64 -10.96
C ASP A 140 15.94 -11.39 -11.84
N ASP A 141 16.41 -11.59 -13.05
CA ASP A 141 16.73 -10.50 -13.97
C ASP A 141 15.48 -9.74 -14.46
N ASP A 142 14.31 -10.39 -14.51
CA ASP A 142 13.04 -9.73 -14.80
C ASP A 142 12.68 -8.75 -13.67
N GLN A 143 12.73 -9.20 -12.42
CA GLN A 143 12.44 -8.29 -11.28
C GLN A 143 13.48 -7.18 -11.14
N LYS A 144 14.78 -7.45 -11.37
CA LYS A 144 15.82 -6.41 -11.39
C LYS A 144 15.50 -5.30 -12.40
N THR A 145 15.08 -5.71 -13.60
CA THR A 145 14.71 -4.79 -14.67
C THR A 145 13.49 -3.96 -14.27
N ARG A 146 12.44 -4.59 -13.77
CA ARG A 146 11.21 -3.94 -13.30
C ARG A 146 11.47 -2.95 -12.17
N SER A 147 12.37 -3.29 -11.24
CA SER A 147 12.75 -2.45 -10.10
C SER A 147 13.74 -1.33 -10.44
N GLY A 148 14.19 -1.23 -11.68
CA GLY A 148 15.23 -0.28 -12.10
C GLY A 148 14.92 1.19 -11.82
N TYR A 149 13.65 1.59 -11.83
CA TYR A 149 13.21 2.95 -11.52
C TYR A 149 13.55 3.38 -10.08
N ILE A 150 13.69 2.43 -9.16
CA ILE A 150 14.03 2.70 -7.75
C ILE A 150 15.40 3.39 -7.65
N ASN A 151 16.35 3.05 -8.53
CA ASN A 151 17.66 3.73 -8.55
C ASN A 151 17.53 5.24 -8.73
N LEU A 152 16.57 5.70 -9.54
CA LEU A 152 16.26 7.13 -9.67
C LEU A 152 15.63 7.66 -8.38
N PHE A 153 14.66 6.98 -7.80
CA PHE A 153 13.90 7.43 -6.62
C PHE A 153 14.77 7.61 -5.38
N LEU A 154 15.87 6.86 -5.30
CA LEU A 154 16.86 6.99 -4.22
C LEU A 154 17.74 8.26 -4.34
N LEU A 155 17.79 8.92 -5.50
CA LEU A 155 18.59 10.11 -5.74
C LEU A 155 17.83 11.37 -5.29
N GLU A 156 18.15 11.85 -4.10
CA GLU A 156 17.54 13.05 -3.52
C GLU A 156 17.76 14.28 -4.43
N GLY A 157 16.72 15.10 -4.59
CA GLY A 157 16.66 16.25 -5.47
C GLY A 157 16.57 15.88 -6.96
N LYS A 158 17.30 14.86 -7.41
CA LYS A 158 17.27 14.42 -8.82
C LYS A 158 15.95 13.75 -9.17
N ALA A 159 15.44 12.87 -8.32
CA ALA A 159 14.15 12.22 -8.52
C ALA A 159 13.01 13.23 -8.58
N GLU A 160 12.99 14.19 -7.64
CA GLU A 160 12.01 15.27 -7.62
C GLU A 160 12.06 16.09 -8.91
N SER A 161 13.24 16.50 -9.35
CA SER A 161 13.43 17.26 -10.59
C SER A 161 12.87 16.51 -11.80
N VAL A 162 13.25 15.23 -11.95
CA VAL A 162 12.83 14.40 -13.09
C VAL A 162 11.33 14.12 -13.10
N LEU A 163 10.73 13.85 -11.91
CA LEU A 163 9.31 13.51 -11.81
C LEU A 163 8.40 14.75 -11.92
N SER A 164 8.89 15.94 -11.54
CA SER A 164 8.13 17.20 -11.63
C SER A 164 8.27 17.91 -12.96
N GLU A 165 9.22 17.49 -13.82
CA GLU A 165 9.47 18.08 -15.14
C GLU A 165 8.21 18.05 -16.00
N ASP A 166 8.05 19.07 -16.85
CA ASP A 166 6.91 19.21 -17.79
C ASP A 166 5.54 19.02 -17.09
N GLY A 167 5.36 19.65 -15.92
CA GLY A 167 4.11 19.59 -15.18
C GLY A 167 3.78 18.18 -14.66
N PHE A 168 4.79 17.47 -14.19
CA PHE A 168 4.66 16.09 -13.67
C PHE A 168 4.33 15.04 -14.76
N ARG A 169 4.75 15.27 -16.00
CA ARG A 169 4.45 14.37 -17.12
C ARG A 169 4.88 12.92 -16.85
N ARG A 170 6.07 12.70 -16.25
CA ARG A 170 6.56 11.36 -15.96
C ARG A 170 5.77 10.69 -14.83
N LEU A 171 5.44 11.42 -13.77
CA LEU A 171 4.60 10.91 -12.68
C LEU A 171 3.20 10.54 -13.20
N ARG A 172 2.62 11.40 -14.05
CA ARG A 172 1.33 11.14 -14.71
C ARG A 172 1.38 9.89 -15.58
N ALA A 173 2.48 9.69 -16.32
CA ALA A 173 2.65 8.51 -17.16
C ALA A 173 2.73 7.18 -16.35
N MET A 174 3.08 7.22 -15.08
CA MET A 174 3.03 6.04 -14.21
C MET A 174 1.59 5.67 -13.81
N LEU A 175 0.64 6.60 -13.89
CA LEU A 175 -0.76 6.46 -13.46
C LEU A 175 -1.73 6.13 -14.61
N THR A 176 -1.23 5.56 -15.71
CA THR A 176 -2.02 5.45 -16.96
C THR A 176 -2.88 4.20 -17.06
N SER A 177 -2.60 3.15 -16.28
CA SER A 177 -3.29 1.87 -16.43
C SER A 177 -4.53 1.78 -15.54
N GLY A 178 -5.72 1.85 -16.13
CA GLY A 178 -6.99 1.61 -15.45
C GLY A 178 -7.45 2.69 -14.45
N ILE A 179 -6.59 3.65 -14.11
CA ILE A 179 -6.94 4.74 -13.17
C ILE A 179 -7.77 5.78 -13.92
N PRO A 180 -8.96 6.16 -13.43
CA PRO A 180 -9.75 7.23 -14.05
C PRO A 180 -8.98 8.56 -14.07
N ASP A 181 -9.01 9.29 -15.20
CA ASP A 181 -8.26 10.54 -15.40
C ASP A 181 -8.43 11.54 -14.26
N GLY A 182 -9.65 11.71 -13.74
CA GLY A 182 -9.92 12.61 -12.63
C GLY A 182 -9.22 12.22 -11.33
N ILE A 183 -9.06 10.93 -11.07
CA ILE A 183 -8.34 10.39 -9.90
C ILE A 183 -6.83 10.52 -10.11
N ALA A 184 -6.31 10.16 -11.30
CA ALA A 184 -4.90 10.32 -11.63
C ALA A 184 -4.45 11.79 -11.47
N GLU A 185 -5.24 12.73 -11.98
CA GLU A 185 -4.96 14.16 -11.82
C GLU A 185 -5.04 14.63 -10.36
N GLN A 186 -5.89 14.04 -9.54
CA GLN A 186 -5.93 14.32 -8.11
C GLN A 186 -4.65 13.88 -7.41
N PHE A 187 -4.12 12.69 -7.73
CA PHE A 187 -2.85 12.21 -7.20
C PHE A 187 -1.68 13.09 -7.64
N VAL A 188 -1.63 13.47 -8.92
CA VAL A 188 -0.61 14.41 -9.41
C VAL A 188 -0.70 15.76 -8.69
N ARG A 189 -1.90 16.34 -8.54
CA ARG A 189 -2.08 17.59 -7.78
C ARG A 189 -1.66 17.44 -6.31
N SER A 190 -1.92 16.29 -5.70
CA SER A 190 -1.47 16.02 -4.34
C SER A 190 0.06 15.99 -4.26
N ALA A 191 0.72 15.26 -5.16
CA ALA A 191 2.18 15.16 -5.22
C ALA A 191 2.85 16.49 -5.58
N SER A 192 2.18 17.39 -6.33
CA SER A 192 2.72 18.70 -6.70
C SER A 192 2.73 19.73 -5.56
N ARG A 193 2.05 19.45 -4.45
CA ARG A 193 2.10 20.32 -3.26
C ARG A 193 3.50 20.29 -2.63
N PRO A 194 3.97 21.40 -2.03
CA PRO A 194 5.31 21.47 -1.42
C PRO A 194 5.58 20.28 -0.49
N GLY A 195 6.73 19.62 -0.69
CA GLY A 195 7.22 18.50 0.11
C GLY A 195 6.53 17.15 -0.15
N ARG A 196 5.37 17.08 -0.85
CA ARG A 196 4.60 15.83 -0.97
C ARG A 196 5.26 14.78 -1.86
N LEU A 197 5.85 15.19 -2.99
CA LEU A 197 6.62 14.26 -3.84
C LEU A 197 7.82 13.70 -3.07
N THR A 198 8.58 14.56 -2.38
CA THR A 198 9.71 14.15 -1.55
C THR A 198 9.27 13.19 -0.44
N ALA A 199 8.14 13.46 0.22
CA ALA A 199 7.56 12.58 1.24
C ALA A 199 7.27 11.18 0.69
N GLY A 200 6.65 11.09 -0.50
CA GLY A 200 6.41 9.80 -1.17
C GLY A 200 7.72 9.08 -1.55
N LEU A 201 8.73 9.81 -2.04
CA LEU A 201 10.04 9.25 -2.36
C LEU A 201 10.82 8.80 -1.11
N ASN A 202 10.57 9.39 0.04
CA ASN A 202 11.22 9.03 1.29
C ASN A 202 10.83 7.63 1.78
N TYR A 203 9.70 7.05 1.33
CA TYR A 203 9.40 5.62 1.56
C TYR A 203 10.50 4.73 1.00
N TYR A 204 10.96 5.03 -0.22
CA TYR A 204 12.06 4.31 -0.88
C TYR A 204 13.38 4.57 -0.17
N ARG A 205 13.73 5.84 0.10
CA ARG A 205 15.01 6.24 0.70
C ARG A 205 15.20 5.71 2.11
N ALA A 206 14.14 5.70 2.92
CA ALA A 206 14.18 5.22 4.29
C ALA A 206 14.34 3.70 4.41
N ASN A 207 13.84 2.96 3.39
CA ASN A 207 13.69 1.50 3.51
C ASN A 207 14.49 0.69 2.48
N LEU A 208 14.98 1.29 1.40
CA LEU A 208 15.67 0.62 0.29
C LEU A 208 17.04 1.23 -0.06
N SER A 209 17.69 1.91 0.89
CA SER A 209 19.02 2.49 0.67
C SER A 209 20.09 1.40 0.51
N ARG A 210 21.29 1.79 0.02
CA ARG A 210 22.45 0.86 -0.11
C ARG A 210 22.81 0.19 1.21
N ASP A 211 22.63 0.89 2.34
CA ASP A 211 22.89 0.38 3.68
C ASP A 211 21.75 -0.52 4.23
N LYS A 212 20.63 -0.55 3.53
CA LYS A 212 19.46 -1.41 3.82
C LYS A 212 19.08 -2.17 2.56
N PRO A 213 19.83 -3.20 2.20
CA PRO A 213 19.56 -3.94 0.97
C PRO A 213 18.22 -4.68 1.04
N TRP A 214 17.64 -4.88 -0.11
CA TRP A 214 16.41 -5.67 -0.26
C TRP A 214 16.49 -7.01 0.48
N SER A 215 17.68 -7.67 0.45
CA SER A 215 17.91 -8.96 1.10
C SER A 215 17.68 -8.97 2.61
N ALA A 216 17.69 -7.81 3.27
CA ALA A 216 17.37 -7.70 4.70
C ALA A 216 15.88 -7.51 4.99
N LEU A 217 15.05 -7.25 3.95
CA LEU A 217 13.64 -7.01 4.13
C LEU A 217 12.88 -8.30 4.42
N GLY A 218 12.19 -8.32 5.55
CA GLY A 218 11.17 -9.32 5.86
C GLY A 218 11.64 -10.75 6.11
N GLN A 219 12.95 -11.04 6.21
CA GLN A 219 13.46 -12.41 6.40
C GLN A 219 12.92 -13.10 7.67
N GLU A 220 12.67 -12.36 8.73
CA GLU A 220 12.11 -12.87 9.98
C GLU A 220 10.59 -12.65 10.12
N LEU A 221 9.94 -12.14 9.06
CA LEU A 221 8.52 -11.81 9.11
C LEU A 221 7.68 -13.09 9.08
N LYS A 222 6.98 -13.39 10.16
CA LYS A 222 6.06 -14.53 10.25
C LYS A 222 4.62 -14.02 10.26
N ILE A 223 3.89 -14.35 9.21
CA ILE A 223 2.49 -13.95 9.09
C ILE A 223 1.59 -15.03 9.69
N LYS A 224 0.82 -14.65 10.72
CA LYS A 224 -0.13 -15.54 11.41
C LYS A 224 -1.57 -15.33 10.95
N ALA A 225 -1.86 -14.23 10.29
CA ALA A 225 -3.20 -13.93 9.78
C ALA A 225 -3.46 -14.70 8.46
N PRO A 226 -4.67 -15.21 8.25
CA PRO A 226 -5.10 -15.70 6.94
C PRO A 226 -4.85 -14.62 5.88
N THR A 227 -4.21 -14.98 4.77
CA THR A 227 -3.69 -14.02 3.80
C THR A 227 -4.12 -14.32 2.38
N VAL A 228 -4.51 -13.28 1.65
CA VAL A 228 -4.74 -13.32 0.20
C VAL A 228 -3.78 -12.35 -0.48
N LEU A 229 -3.05 -12.82 -1.47
CA LEU A 229 -2.29 -11.99 -2.41
C LEU A 229 -3.03 -11.98 -3.76
N LEU A 230 -3.41 -10.79 -4.22
CA LEU A 230 -3.87 -10.57 -5.59
C LEU A 230 -2.71 -10.00 -6.41
N TRP A 231 -2.42 -10.59 -7.56
CA TRP A 231 -1.33 -10.15 -8.42
C TRP A 231 -1.77 -10.13 -9.88
N GLY A 232 -1.47 -9.04 -10.59
CA GLY A 232 -1.73 -8.90 -12.02
C GLY A 232 -0.55 -9.44 -12.84
N ASP A 233 -0.82 -10.29 -13.83
CA ASP A 233 0.24 -10.94 -14.61
C ASP A 233 0.91 -9.98 -15.63
N GLN A 234 0.34 -8.77 -15.83
CA GLN A 234 0.90 -7.70 -16.63
C GLN A 234 1.49 -6.55 -15.77
N ASP A 235 1.75 -6.79 -14.47
CA ASP A 235 2.31 -5.76 -13.59
C ASP A 235 3.72 -5.34 -14.07
N PRO A 236 3.94 -4.05 -14.44
CA PRO A 236 5.23 -3.60 -14.95
C PRO A 236 6.31 -3.44 -13.87
N ALA A 237 5.95 -3.43 -12.60
CA ALA A 237 6.86 -3.20 -11.47
C ALA A 237 7.17 -4.49 -10.70
N LEU A 238 6.21 -5.42 -10.61
CA LEU A 238 6.27 -6.62 -9.76
C LEU A 238 6.15 -7.88 -10.63
N GLY A 239 7.25 -8.63 -10.74
CA GLY A 239 7.34 -9.85 -11.52
C GLY A 239 6.63 -11.05 -10.88
N ARG A 240 6.43 -12.10 -11.66
CA ARG A 240 5.73 -13.33 -11.25
C ARG A 240 6.41 -14.05 -10.08
N LEU A 241 7.74 -14.09 -10.08
CA LEU A 241 8.50 -14.92 -9.15
C LEU A 241 8.30 -14.52 -7.69
N GLN A 242 8.18 -13.20 -7.40
CA GLN A 242 7.93 -12.72 -6.03
C GLN A 242 6.52 -13.11 -5.54
N ALA A 243 5.53 -13.11 -6.44
CA ALA A 243 4.17 -13.52 -6.09
C ALA A 243 4.11 -15.03 -5.79
N GLU A 244 4.65 -15.88 -6.67
CA GLU A 244 4.65 -17.34 -6.51
C GLU A 244 5.47 -17.81 -5.29
N ASN A 245 6.63 -17.21 -5.06
CA ASN A 245 7.50 -17.57 -3.92
C ASN A 245 6.96 -17.09 -2.57
N THR A 246 5.96 -16.20 -2.53
CA THR A 246 5.32 -15.75 -1.29
C THR A 246 4.84 -16.92 -0.44
N ALA A 247 4.29 -17.98 -1.04
CA ALA A 247 3.81 -19.17 -0.33
C ALA A 247 4.87 -19.80 0.61
N ARG A 248 6.15 -19.69 0.27
CA ARG A 248 7.27 -20.26 1.07
C ARG A 248 7.50 -19.55 2.40
N HIS A 249 6.94 -18.35 2.56
CA HIS A 249 7.10 -17.51 3.74
C HIS A 249 5.82 -17.46 4.61
N MET A 250 4.78 -18.20 4.21
CA MET A 250 3.50 -18.21 4.90
C MET A 250 3.43 -19.36 5.92
N THR A 251 2.91 -19.05 7.10
CA THR A 251 2.67 -20.05 8.16
C THR A 251 1.18 -20.20 8.51
N ALA A 252 0.34 -19.33 7.95
CA ALA A 252 -1.11 -19.36 8.03
C ALA A 252 -1.72 -19.71 6.66
N ASP A 253 -3.04 -19.82 6.62
CA ASP A 253 -3.77 -20.01 5.36
C ASP A 253 -3.41 -18.92 4.37
N TYR A 254 -3.00 -19.33 3.17
CA TYR A 254 -2.55 -18.42 2.12
C TYR A 254 -3.20 -18.77 0.78
N ARG A 255 -3.59 -17.75 0.04
CA ARG A 255 -4.09 -17.88 -1.33
C ARG A 255 -3.47 -16.81 -2.23
N LEU A 256 -2.94 -17.24 -3.38
CA LEU A 256 -2.56 -16.37 -4.48
C LEU A 256 -3.70 -16.34 -5.50
N GLU A 257 -4.19 -15.17 -5.84
CA GLU A 257 -5.13 -14.91 -6.93
C GLU A 257 -4.42 -14.15 -8.04
N VAL A 258 -4.22 -14.81 -9.18
CA VAL A 258 -3.64 -14.18 -10.38
C VAL A 258 -4.79 -13.57 -11.18
N LEU A 259 -4.73 -12.27 -11.42
CA LEU A 259 -5.68 -11.53 -12.25
C LEU A 259 -5.10 -11.41 -13.66
N GLU A 260 -5.56 -12.26 -14.56
CA GLU A 260 -5.08 -12.31 -15.95
C GLU A 260 -5.36 -11.02 -16.71
N GLY A 261 -4.35 -10.52 -17.43
CA GLY A 261 -4.40 -9.27 -18.19
C GLY A 261 -4.51 -8.02 -17.34
N ALA A 262 -4.33 -8.10 -16.01
CA ALA A 262 -4.30 -6.96 -15.13
C ALA A 262 -2.86 -6.50 -14.88
N GLY A 263 -2.66 -5.18 -14.78
CA GLY A 263 -1.39 -4.55 -14.47
C GLY A 263 -1.18 -4.35 -12.98
N HIS A 264 -0.65 -3.17 -12.60
CA HIS A 264 -0.27 -2.85 -11.23
C HIS A 264 -1.44 -2.34 -10.39
N TRP A 265 -2.36 -1.59 -10.98
CA TRP A 265 -3.40 -0.83 -10.29
C TRP A 265 -4.68 -1.63 -10.12
N LEU A 266 -4.61 -2.81 -9.48
CA LEU A 266 -5.66 -3.83 -9.44
C LEU A 266 -7.00 -3.29 -8.92
N GLN A 267 -6.98 -2.39 -7.93
CA GLN A 267 -8.17 -1.77 -7.34
C GLN A 267 -8.93 -0.89 -8.32
N PHE A 268 -8.28 -0.46 -9.41
CA PHE A 268 -8.87 0.30 -10.50
C PHE A 268 -9.16 -0.58 -11.72
N GLU A 269 -8.22 -1.46 -12.09
CA GLU A 269 -8.30 -2.30 -13.29
C GLU A 269 -9.29 -3.44 -13.16
N ARG A 270 -9.40 -4.01 -11.96
CA ARG A 270 -10.28 -5.16 -11.62
C ARG A 270 -11.07 -4.89 -10.33
N PRO A 271 -11.82 -3.77 -10.24
CA PRO A 271 -12.41 -3.32 -8.97
C PRO A 271 -13.40 -4.33 -8.37
N ASP A 272 -14.15 -5.03 -9.20
CA ASP A 272 -15.16 -5.99 -8.73
C ASP A 272 -14.51 -7.29 -8.22
N GLU A 273 -13.44 -7.75 -8.86
CA GLU A 273 -12.69 -8.93 -8.42
C GLU A 273 -11.96 -8.61 -7.11
N VAL A 274 -11.30 -7.47 -7.02
CA VAL A 274 -10.64 -7.01 -5.78
C VAL A 274 -11.66 -6.86 -4.65
N SER A 275 -12.81 -6.23 -4.91
CA SER A 275 -13.86 -6.06 -3.89
C SER A 275 -14.42 -7.40 -3.42
N ARG A 276 -14.63 -8.34 -4.34
CA ARG A 276 -15.12 -9.69 -4.04
C ARG A 276 -14.12 -10.45 -3.17
N SER A 277 -12.84 -10.42 -3.53
CA SER A 277 -11.77 -11.09 -2.77
C SER A 277 -11.64 -10.51 -1.36
N LEU A 278 -11.70 -9.19 -1.20
CA LEU A 278 -11.70 -8.52 0.10
C LEU A 278 -12.90 -8.95 0.95
N VAL A 279 -14.12 -8.93 0.41
CA VAL A 279 -15.32 -9.35 1.13
C VAL A 279 -15.23 -10.82 1.54
N GLN A 280 -14.76 -11.70 0.67
CA GLN A 280 -14.56 -13.12 0.99
C GLN A 280 -13.50 -13.36 2.07
N ALA A 281 -12.43 -12.56 2.09
CA ALA A 281 -11.37 -12.67 3.08
C ALA A 281 -11.84 -12.32 4.50
N VAL A 282 -12.77 -11.37 4.63
CA VAL A 282 -13.28 -10.93 5.94
C VAL A 282 -14.47 -11.77 6.45
N SER A 283 -15.09 -12.60 5.58
CA SER A 283 -16.26 -13.41 5.93
C SER A 283 -15.90 -14.80 6.47
N LYS A 284 -14.62 -15.12 6.61
CA LYS A 284 -14.10 -16.39 7.14
C LYS A 284 -13.74 -16.25 8.62
#